data_d860e0da968c65c6906280410b5a949c
#
_entry.id   d860e0da968c65c6906280410b5a949c
#
_cell.length_a   1.000
_cell.length_b   1.000
_cell.length_c   1.000
_cell.angle_alpha   90.00
_cell.angle_beta   90.00
_cell.angle_gamma   90.00
#
_symmetry.space_group_name_H-M   'P 1'
#
loop_
_entity.id
_entity.type
_entity.pdbx_description
1 polymer ?
#
loop_
_entity_poly.entity_id
_entity_poly.type
_entity_poly.pdbx_seq_one_letter_code
_entity_poly.pdbx_strand_id
1 'polypeptide(L)'
;MKELTNKKIGVVFSSGFFGFFAHAGCFAALKELGINPVGYSGTSSGAILAACAATGMNTSAINDLLFSLKKEDFWDPEPWYKTGIAALTFFKGWSGYLEGEKFKRLLLSALPLQRFEDLTTPCVIVGCNLSRYKKEVFTTGSIAEAVQASGTIPWIFKLKNIGGDLFVDGGLVDKVPLEELAERINPEVIIVHYISSQSLKEKENAFLSKMFSPQKAYTLTMDIVRQEHYRSQIKLVQQRGIRVIELKPTLPPVTPDSLESGRAAFETSYNYTMATLGSDSALSI
;
A
#
# COMPACT_ATOMS: atom_id res chain seq x y z
N MET A 1 24.90 6.45 8.32
CA MET A 1 24.68 6.23 6.87
C MET A 1 25.47 5.04 6.30
N LYS A 2 26.79 4.98 6.41
CA LYS A 2 27.61 3.87 5.86
C LYS A 2 27.17 2.45 6.31
N GLU A 3 26.48 2.34 7.43
CA GLU A 3 26.02 1.05 7.94
C GLU A 3 24.87 0.43 7.12
N LEU A 4 23.95 1.24 6.61
CA LEU A 4 22.81 0.73 5.82
C LEU A 4 23.15 0.45 4.36
N THR A 5 24.03 1.25 3.75
CA THR A 5 24.34 1.11 2.32
C THR A 5 25.00 -0.22 1.94
N ASN A 6 25.59 -0.91 2.91
CA ASN A 6 26.24 -2.21 2.71
C ASN A 6 25.38 -3.40 3.15
N LYS A 7 24.14 -3.16 3.60
CA LYS A 7 23.22 -4.19 4.09
C LYS A 7 22.28 -4.68 3.00
N LYS A 8 21.87 -5.93 3.12
CA LYS A 8 20.80 -6.49 2.31
C LYS A 8 19.46 -5.97 2.83
N ILE A 9 18.89 -4.95 2.17
CA ILE A 9 17.71 -4.22 2.61
C ILE A 9 16.48 -4.61 1.81
N GLY A 10 15.36 -4.93 2.50
CA GLY A 10 14.02 -4.99 1.93
C GLY A 10 13.22 -3.73 2.26
N VAL A 11 12.30 -3.33 1.41
CA VAL A 11 11.38 -2.21 1.67
C VAL A 11 9.93 -2.68 1.59
N VAL A 12 9.16 -2.32 2.62
CA VAL A 12 7.74 -2.63 2.74
C VAL A 12 6.93 -1.35 2.73
N PHE A 13 5.97 -1.25 1.83
CA PHE A 13 5.01 -0.15 1.75
C PHE A 13 3.65 -0.60 2.25
N SER A 14 3.15 0.04 3.30
CA SER A 14 1.86 -0.32 3.90
C SER A 14 0.67 0.05 3.03
N SER A 15 -0.50 -0.53 3.30
CA SER A 15 -1.75 0.04 2.77
C SER A 15 -2.04 1.41 3.38
N GLY A 16 -2.68 2.30 2.61
CA GLY A 16 -2.98 3.66 3.09
C GLY A 16 -3.67 4.52 2.07
N PHE A 17 -4.85 4.15 1.59
CA PHE A 17 -5.69 4.86 0.63
C PHE A 17 -4.87 5.54 -0.50
N PHE A 18 -4.79 6.89 -0.58
CA PHE A 18 -3.95 7.62 -1.54
C PHE A 18 -2.48 7.78 -1.07
N GLY A 19 -2.01 6.89 -0.23
CA GLY A 19 -0.67 6.91 0.34
C GLY A 19 0.49 6.69 -0.63
N PHE A 20 0.22 6.32 -1.87
CA PHE A 20 1.26 6.10 -2.88
C PHE A 20 2.12 7.35 -3.13
N PHE A 21 1.58 8.57 -2.99
CA PHE A 21 2.38 9.81 -3.03
C PHE A 21 3.42 9.86 -1.91
N ALA A 22 3.02 9.55 -0.69
CA ALA A 22 3.94 9.53 0.44
C ALA A 22 4.96 8.38 0.32
N HIS A 23 4.54 7.21 -0.18
CA HIS A 23 5.46 6.12 -0.47
C HIS A 23 6.51 6.52 -1.51
N ALA A 24 6.12 7.29 -2.54
CA ALA A 24 7.04 7.82 -3.54
C ALA A 24 8.07 8.78 -2.92
N GLY A 25 7.64 9.65 -1.99
CA GLY A 25 8.55 10.52 -1.23
C GLY A 25 9.58 9.74 -0.41
N CYS A 26 9.12 8.70 0.29
CA CYS A 26 10.02 7.79 1.00
C CYS A 26 11.00 7.11 0.04
N PHE A 27 10.52 6.56 -1.06
CA PHE A 27 11.35 5.90 -2.07
C PHE A 27 12.40 6.84 -2.64
N ALA A 28 12.03 8.09 -2.98
CA ALA A 28 12.95 9.11 -3.48
C ALA A 28 14.06 9.40 -2.46
N ALA A 29 13.72 9.56 -1.18
CA ALA A 29 14.69 9.77 -0.11
C ALA A 29 15.63 8.57 0.06
N LEU A 30 15.13 7.34 0.01
CA LEU A 30 15.97 6.13 0.08
C LEU A 30 16.99 6.10 -1.06
N LYS A 31 16.57 6.43 -2.29
CA LYS A 31 17.47 6.47 -3.46
C LYS A 31 18.52 7.57 -3.32
N GLU A 32 18.17 8.76 -2.82
CA GLU A 32 19.11 9.85 -2.59
C GLU A 32 20.13 9.52 -1.48
N LEU A 33 19.73 8.79 -0.45
CA LEU A 33 20.60 8.26 0.60
C LEU A 33 21.51 7.10 0.11
N GLY A 34 21.41 6.72 -1.17
CA GLY A 34 22.19 5.61 -1.73
C GLY A 34 21.74 4.22 -1.27
N ILE A 35 20.55 4.12 -0.67
CA ILE A 35 19.96 2.83 -0.27
C ILE A 35 19.37 2.16 -1.50
N ASN A 36 19.85 0.96 -1.81
CA ASN A 36 19.42 0.14 -2.94
C ASN A 36 18.78 -1.15 -2.43
N PRO A 37 17.44 -1.17 -2.27
CA PRO A 37 16.73 -2.35 -1.78
C PRO A 37 16.86 -3.54 -2.73
N VAL A 38 17.00 -4.74 -2.17
CA VAL A 38 17.06 -6.00 -2.90
C VAL A 38 15.71 -6.67 -3.07
N GLY A 39 14.63 -6.05 -2.61
CA GLY A 39 13.26 -6.53 -2.78
C GLY A 39 12.26 -5.57 -2.16
N TYR A 40 11.04 -5.63 -2.67
CA TYR A 40 9.93 -4.77 -2.26
C TYR A 40 8.70 -5.60 -1.93
N SER A 41 7.92 -5.15 -0.97
CA SER A 41 6.55 -5.63 -0.80
C SER A 41 5.58 -4.49 -0.55
N GLY A 42 4.32 -4.73 -0.86
CA GLY A 42 3.30 -3.70 -0.64
C GLY A 42 1.87 -4.24 -0.69
N THR A 43 0.99 -3.48 -0.05
CA THR A 43 -0.45 -3.75 -0.02
C THR A 43 -1.20 -2.48 -0.42
N SER A 44 -2.22 -2.60 -1.27
CA SER A 44 -3.09 -1.50 -1.73
C SER A 44 -2.26 -0.35 -2.35
N SER A 45 -2.31 0.85 -1.80
CA SER A 45 -1.44 1.97 -2.25
C SER A 45 0.06 1.63 -2.21
N GLY A 46 0.50 0.82 -1.25
CA GLY A 46 1.87 0.34 -1.16
C GLY A 46 2.22 -0.66 -2.26
N ALA A 47 1.25 -1.44 -2.77
CA ALA A 47 1.46 -2.35 -3.90
C ALA A 47 1.81 -1.58 -5.18
N ILE A 48 1.24 -0.38 -5.38
CA ILE A 48 1.56 0.49 -6.52
C ILE A 48 3.05 0.85 -6.50
N LEU A 49 3.55 1.34 -5.37
CA LEU A 49 4.96 1.73 -5.25
C LEU A 49 5.90 0.54 -5.29
N ALA A 50 5.56 -0.58 -4.66
CA ALA A 50 6.35 -1.80 -4.72
C ALA A 50 6.50 -2.28 -6.18
N ALA A 51 5.42 -2.25 -6.96
CA ALA A 51 5.43 -2.59 -8.39
C ALA A 51 6.29 -1.61 -9.20
N CYS A 52 6.09 -0.29 -9.05
CA CYS A 52 6.90 0.72 -9.74
C CYS A 52 8.40 0.55 -9.44
N ALA A 53 8.75 0.38 -8.17
CA ALA A 53 10.14 0.23 -7.76
C ALA A 53 10.76 -1.09 -8.27
N ALA A 54 10.03 -2.20 -8.19
CA ALA A 54 10.52 -3.51 -8.60
C ALA A 54 10.66 -3.66 -10.12
N THR A 55 9.82 -2.94 -10.90
CA THR A 55 9.91 -2.91 -12.37
C THR A 55 11.02 -1.99 -12.88
N GLY A 56 11.79 -1.36 -11.98
CA GLY A 56 12.94 -0.54 -12.32
C GLY A 56 12.62 0.91 -12.66
N MET A 57 11.41 1.41 -12.36
CA MET A 57 11.09 2.82 -12.53
C MET A 57 11.99 3.67 -11.64
N ASN A 58 12.61 4.69 -12.21
CA ASN A 58 13.35 5.68 -11.43
C ASN A 58 12.40 6.68 -10.76
N THR A 59 12.93 7.48 -9.83
CA THR A 59 12.15 8.45 -9.05
C THR A 59 11.46 9.50 -9.92
N SER A 60 12.09 9.94 -11.03
CA SER A 60 11.49 10.89 -11.96
C SER A 60 10.26 10.29 -12.64
N ALA A 61 10.39 9.09 -13.21
CA ALA A 61 9.28 8.42 -13.88
C ALA A 61 8.09 8.13 -12.93
N ILE A 62 8.37 7.77 -11.67
CA ILE A 62 7.34 7.60 -10.65
C ILE A 62 6.65 8.94 -10.35
N ASN A 63 7.43 10.01 -10.18
CA ASN A 63 6.90 11.34 -9.89
C ASN A 63 6.05 11.87 -11.06
N ASP A 64 6.53 11.70 -12.30
CA ASP A 64 5.80 12.12 -13.50
C ASP A 64 4.45 11.39 -13.61
N LEU A 65 4.45 10.07 -13.36
CA LEU A 65 3.21 9.29 -13.31
C LEU A 65 2.26 9.81 -12.23
N LEU A 66 2.72 9.96 -11.00
CA LEU A 66 1.85 10.28 -9.87
C LEU A 66 1.36 11.73 -9.90
N PHE A 67 2.22 12.70 -10.26
CA PHE A 67 1.83 14.12 -10.28
C PHE A 67 1.06 14.54 -11.52
N SER A 68 1.07 13.73 -12.58
CA SER A 68 0.19 13.93 -13.75
C SER A 68 -1.18 13.26 -13.58
N LEU A 69 -1.36 12.40 -12.53
CA LEU A 69 -2.57 11.63 -12.33
C LEU A 69 -3.79 12.52 -12.09
N LYS A 70 -4.83 12.27 -12.87
CA LYS A 70 -6.14 12.90 -12.72
C LYS A 70 -7.18 11.88 -12.30
N LYS A 71 -8.25 12.34 -11.65
CA LYS A 71 -9.35 11.47 -11.23
C LYS A 71 -9.90 10.64 -12.39
N GLU A 72 -10.01 11.23 -13.57
CA GLU A 72 -10.54 10.60 -14.78
C GLU A 72 -9.71 9.39 -15.25
N ASP A 73 -8.42 9.31 -14.88
CA ASP A 73 -7.50 8.26 -15.32
C ASP A 73 -7.79 6.92 -14.64
N PHE A 74 -8.39 6.94 -13.46
CA PHE A 74 -8.71 5.72 -12.68
C PHE A 74 -10.18 5.65 -12.24
N TRP A 75 -10.97 6.73 -12.44
CA TRP A 75 -12.35 6.80 -12.01
C TRP A 75 -13.28 6.33 -13.12
N ASP A 76 -13.88 5.16 -12.97
CA ASP A 76 -14.76 4.53 -13.94
C ASP A 76 -16.05 4.00 -13.28
N PRO A 77 -16.93 4.92 -12.85
CA PRO A 77 -18.17 4.54 -12.17
C PRO A 77 -19.07 3.72 -13.10
N GLU A 78 -19.74 2.73 -12.55
CA GLU A 78 -20.84 2.09 -13.25
C GLU A 78 -22.00 3.06 -13.49
N PRO A 79 -22.87 2.80 -14.47
CA PRO A 79 -24.05 3.61 -14.70
C PRO A 79 -24.91 3.74 -13.44
N TRP A 80 -25.29 4.98 -13.09
CA TRP A 80 -26.01 5.32 -11.88
C TRP A 80 -27.27 4.48 -11.61
N TYR A 81 -27.98 4.05 -12.65
CA TYR A 81 -29.20 3.22 -12.53
C TYR A 81 -28.88 1.83 -11.93
N LYS A 82 -27.69 1.27 -12.16
CA LYS A 82 -27.30 -0.02 -11.58
C LYS A 82 -27.15 0.09 -10.05
N THR A 83 -26.57 1.17 -9.57
CA THR A 83 -26.49 1.44 -8.13
C THR A 83 -27.88 1.66 -7.53
N GLY A 84 -28.79 2.32 -8.26
CA GLY A 84 -30.19 2.47 -7.86
C GLY A 84 -30.93 1.12 -7.74
N ILE A 85 -30.76 0.23 -8.72
CA ILE A 85 -31.32 -1.12 -8.68
C ILE A 85 -30.70 -1.93 -7.53
N ALA A 86 -29.39 -1.81 -7.31
CA ALA A 86 -28.69 -2.49 -6.21
C ALA A 86 -29.27 -2.11 -4.85
N ALA A 87 -29.57 -0.84 -4.64
CA ALA A 87 -30.20 -0.37 -3.41
C ALA A 87 -31.57 -1.02 -3.18
N LEU A 88 -32.40 -1.17 -4.24
CA LEU A 88 -33.69 -1.85 -4.17
C LEU A 88 -33.58 -3.35 -3.87
N THR A 89 -32.46 -3.98 -4.22
CA THR A 89 -32.20 -5.40 -3.97
C THR A 89 -31.32 -5.64 -2.74
N PHE A 90 -31.20 -4.68 -1.85
CA PHE A 90 -30.30 -4.75 -0.69
C PHE A 90 -28.86 -5.12 -1.10
N PHE A 91 -28.38 -4.55 -2.21
CA PHE A 91 -27.05 -4.78 -2.78
C PHE A 91 -26.73 -6.23 -3.14
N LYS A 92 -27.74 -7.10 -3.32
CA LYS A 92 -27.51 -8.45 -3.81
C LYS A 92 -26.93 -8.42 -5.24
N GLY A 93 -25.75 -9.05 -5.39
CA GLY A 93 -25.05 -9.09 -6.68
C GLY A 93 -24.32 -7.80 -7.06
N TRP A 94 -24.36 -6.77 -6.22
CA TRP A 94 -23.58 -5.56 -6.39
C TRP A 94 -22.38 -5.58 -5.43
N SER A 95 -21.18 -5.34 -5.95
CA SER A 95 -19.95 -5.46 -5.15
C SER A 95 -19.15 -4.16 -5.03
N GLY A 96 -19.49 -3.12 -5.80
CA GLY A 96 -18.77 -1.84 -5.76
C GLY A 96 -19.19 -0.88 -6.88
N TYR A 97 -18.85 0.38 -6.70
CA TYR A 97 -19.26 1.50 -7.56
C TYR A 97 -18.36 1.67 -8.80
N LEU A 98 -17.05 1.45 -8.67
CA LEU A 98 -16.08 1.60 -9.76
C LEU A 98 -15.77 0.23 -10.39
N GLU A 99 -15.69 0.19 -11.71
CA GLU A 99 -15.32 -1.02 -12.47
C GLU A 99 -13.85 -1.41 -12.24
N GLY A 100 -12.94 -0.42 -12.07
CA GLY A 100 -11.51 -0.63 -11.86
C GLY A 100 -10.72 -0.93 -13.13
N GLU A 101 -11.36 -0.92 -14.31
CA GLU A 101 -10.68 -1.20 -15.58
C GLU A 101 -9.78 -0.05 -16.05
N LYS A 102 -10.14 1.20 -15.75
CA LYS A 102 -9.25 2.34 -15.99
C LYS A 102 -7.99 2.25 -15.17
N PHE A 103 -8.11 1.91 -13.89
CA PHE A 103 -6.96 1.71 -13.01
C PHE A 103 -6.03 0.59 -13.52
N LYS A 104 -6.60 -0.53 -13.96
CA LYS A 104 -5.81 -1.62 -14.57
C LYS A 104 -5.07 -1.14 -15.82
N ARG A 105 -5.76 -0.43 -16.74
CA ARG A 105 -5.13 0.10 -17.96
C ARG A 105 -4.01 1.09 -17.65
N LEU A 106 -4.20 1.96 -16.67
CA LEU A 106 -3.17 2.86 -16.19
C LEU A 106 -1.91 2.10 -15.77
N LEU A 107 -2.05 1.06 -14.95
CA LEU A 107 -0.93 0.20 -14.52
C LEU A 107 -0.25 -0.49 -15.70
N LEU A 108 -1.02 -1.05 -16.64
CA LEU A 108 -0.48 -1.71 -17.83
C LEU A 108 0.32 -0.75 -18.73
N SER A 109 -0.08 0.53 -18.80
CA SER A 109 0.65 1.52 -19.59
C SER A 109 1.87 2.11 -18.88
N ALA A 110 1.85 2.14 -17.54
CA ALA A 110 2.89 2.80 -16.75
C ALA A 110 4.05 1.88 -16.37
N LEU A 111 3.77 0.60 -16.09
CA LEU A 111 4.79 -0.33 -15.61
C LEU A 111 5.68 -0.82 -16.76
N PRO A 112 7.02 -0.69 -16.65
CA PRO A 112 7.95 -1.18 -17.68
C PRO A 112 7.92 -2.69 -17.90
N LEU A 113 7.68 -3.46 -16.83
CA LEU A 113 7.56 -4.92 -16.86
C LEU A 113 6.17 -5.32 -16.40
N GLN A 114 5.59 -6.33 -17.05
CA GLN A 114 4.21 -6.71 -16.84
C GLN A 114 4.02 -7.94 -15.97
N ARG A 115 5.06 -8.76 -15.84
CA ARG A 115 5.00 -10.03 -15.13
C ARG A 115 6.03 -10.11 -14.02
N PHE A 116 5.67 -10.75 -12.93
CA PHE A 116 6.59 -10.98 -11.80
C PHE A 116 7.82 -11.80 -12.22
N GLU A 117 7.66 -12.69 -13.18
CA GLU A 117 8.72 -13.56 -13.69
C GLU A 117 9.83 -12.78 -14.40
N ASP A 118 9.52 -11.59 -14.92
CA ASP A 118 10.45 -10.73 -15.64
C ASP A 118 11.25 -9.82 -14.68
N LEU A 119 10.87 -9.78 -13.38
CA LEU A 119 11.51 -8.92 -12.40
C LEU A 119 12.89 -9.43 -12.00
N THR A 120 13.89 -8.56 -12.06
CA THR A 120 15.21 -8.82 -11.46
C THR A 120 15.21 -8.55 -9.95
N THR A 121 14.38 -7.63 -9.49
CA THR A 121 14.22 -7.31 -8.06
C THR A 121 12.90 -7.93 -7.58
N PRO A 122 12.93 -8.86 -6.61
CA PRO A 122 11.74 -9.50 -6.07
C PRO A 122 10.68 -8.50 -5.59
N CYS A 123 9.44 -8.77 -5.97
CA CYS A 123 8.28 -8.02 -5.53
C CYS A 123 7.24 -8.97 -4.94
N VAL A 124 6.64 -8.54 -3.83
CA VAL A 124 5.54 -9.26 -3.17
C VAL A 124 4.36 -8.32 -3.03
N ILE A 125 3.20 -8.74 -3.53
CA ILE A 125 1.94 -8.00 -3.39
C ILE A 125 0.93 -8.89 -2.69
N VAL A 126 0.16 -8.31 -1.75
CA VAL A 126 -0.84 -9.05 -0.98
C VAL A 126 -2.25 -8.61 -1.36
N GLY A 127 -3.12 -9.59 -1.57
CA GLY A 127 -4.56 -9.43 -1.76
C GLY A 127 -5.36 -10.28 -0.78
N CYS A 128 -6.66 -10.00 -0.65
CA CYS A 128 -7.58 -10.81 0.13
C CYS A 128 -8.44 -11.66 -0.82
N ASN A 129 -8.23 -12.98 -0.82
CA ASN A 129 -8.95 -13.93 -1.65
C ASN A 129 -10.23 -14.38 -0.94
N LEU A 130 -11.38 -13.87 -1.39
CA LEU A 130 -12.68 -14.20 -0.82
C LEU A 130 -13.14 -15.61 -1.19
N SER A 131 -12.78 -16.12 -2.38
CA SER A 131 -13.18 -17.45 -2.82
C SER A 131 -12.52 -18.56 -2.03
N ARG A 132 -11.29 -18.30 -1.54
CA ARG A 132 -10.51 -19.28 -0.76
C ARG A 132 -10.39 -18.94 0.71
N TYR A 133 -11.04 -17.86 1.16
CA TYR A 133 -11.03 -17.42 2.56
C TYR A 133 -9.63 -17.22 3.15
N LYS A 134 -8.69 -16.61 2.39
CA LYS A 134 -7.30 -16.46 2.82
C LYS A 134 -6.64 -15.19 2.28
N LYS A 135 -5.52 -14.83 2.90
CA LYS A 135 -4.53 -13.95 2.30
C LYS A 135 -3.94 -14.62 1.05
N GLU A 136 -3.82 -13.87 -0.04
CA GLU A 136 -3.13 -14.29 -1.26
C GLU A 136 -1.85 -13.47 -1.43
N VAL A 137 -0.76 -14.17 -1.68
CA VAL A 137 0.56 -13.59 -1.89
C VAL A 137 0.94 -13.70 -3.35
N PHE A 138 0.91 -12.58 -4.07
CA PHE A 138 1.23 -12.54 -5.49
C PHE A 138 2.75 -12.35 -5.67
N THR A 139 3.37 -13.33 -6.32
CA THR A 139 4.79 -13.33 -6.71
C THR A 139 5.00 -13.90 -8.11
N THR A 140 3.90 -14.20 -8.81
CA THR A 140 3.86 -14.75 -10.18
C THR A 140 2.68 -14.15 -10.95
N GLY A 141 2.72 -14.20 -12.27
CA GLY A 141 1.65 -13.72 -13.14
C GLY A 141 1.70 -12.21 -13.40
N SER A 142 0.52 -11.60 -13.65
CA SER A 142 0.41 -10.19 -14.01
C SER A 142 0.57 -9.28 -12.78
N ILE A 143 1.55 -8.37 -12.83
CA ILE A 143 1.77 -7.35 -11.78
C ILE A 143 0.56 -6.41 -11.69
N ALA A 144 0.05 -5.94 -12.84
CA ALA A 144 -1.10 -5.03 -12.86
C ALA A 144 -2.37 -5.65 -12.26
N GLU A 145 -2.62 -6.96 -12.48
CA GLU A 145 -3.76 -7.64 -11.87
C GLU A 145 -3.58 -7.83 -10.36
N ALA A 146 -2.36 -8.15 -9.91
CA ALA A 146 -2.05 -8.26 -8.50
C ALA A 146 -2.22 -6.91 -7.76
N VAL A 147 -1.71 -5.81 -8.36
CA VAL A 147 -1.88 -4.44 -7.81
C VAL A 147 -3.36 -4.06 -7.79
N GLN A 148 -4.10 -4.34 -8.86
CA GLN A 148 -5.54 -4.06 -8.91
C GLN A 148 -6.28 -4.84 -7.83
N ALA A 149 -6.03 -6.15 -7.68
CA ALA A 149 -6.65 -6.97 -6.64
C ALA A 149 -6.33 -6.43 -5.23
N SER A 150 -5.05 -6.09 -5.01
CA SER A 150 -4.57 -5.51 -3.75
C SER A 150 -5.21 -4.16 -3.42
N GLY A 151 -5.62 -3.38 -4.42
CA GLY A 151 -6.26 -2.06 -4.25
C GLY A 151 -7.78 -2.06 -4.43
N THR A 152 -8.42 -3.23 -4.52
CA THR A 152 -9.88 -3.36 -4.69
C THR A 152 -10.60 -3.13 -3.35
N ILE A 153 -10.74 -1.86 -2.96
CA ILE A 153 -11.41 -1.46 -1.71
C ILE A 153 -12.90 -1.80 -1.81
N PRO A 154 -13.46 -2.60 -0.87
CA PRO A 154 -14.89 -2.92 -0.84
C PRO A 154 -15.77 -1.66 -0.88
N TRP A 155 -16.91 -1.74 -1.52
CA TRP A 155 -17.88 -0.67 -1.79
C TRP A 155 -17.42 0.34 -2.85
N ILE A 156 -16.10 0.62 -2.92
CA ILE A 156 -15.55 1.54 -3.92
C ILE A 156 -15.35 0.81 -5.24
N PHE A 157 -14.62 -0.30 -5.25
CA PHE A 157 -14.38 -1.09 -6.46
C PHE A 157 -15.19 -2.38 -6.48
N LYS A 158 -15.60 -2.80 -7.67
CA LYS A 158 -16.13 -4.14 -7.90
C LYS A 158 -15.07 -5.18 -7.56
N LEU A 159 -15.54 -6.34 -7.07
CA LEU A 159 -14.66 -7.48 -6.79
C LEU A 159 -13.81 -7.81 -8.01
N LYS A 160 -12.50 -7.94 -7.80
CA LYS A 160 -11.60 -8.34 -8.89
C LYS A 160 -11.63 -9.85 -9.07
N ASN A 161 -11.90 -10.30 -10.29
CA ASN A 161 -11.79 -11.72 -10.66
C ASN A 161 -10.42 -11.98 -11.28
N ILE A 162 -9.68 -12.96 -10.74
CA ILE A 162 -8.44 -13.49 -11.33
C ILE A 162 -8.52 -15.00 -11.31
N GLY A 163 -8.53 -15.62 -12.50
CA GLY A 163 -8.55 -17.08 -12.63
C GLY A 163 -9.77 -17.78 -12.01
N GLY A 164 -10.89 -17.06 -11.84
CA GLY A 164 -12.12 -17.55 -11.20
C GLY A 164 -12.22 -17.23 -9.70
N ASP A 165 -11.15 -16.84 -9.05
CA ASP A 165 -11.17 -16.39 -7.66
C ASP A 165 -11.52 -14.90 -7.56
N LEU A 166 -12.24 -14.50 -6.52
CA LEU A 166 -12.67 -13.14 -6.24
C LEU A 166 -11.79 -12.51 -5.16
N PHE A 167 -11.34 -11.28 -5.42
CA PHE A 167 -10.41 -10.55 -4.55
C PHE A 167 -10.97 -9.20 -4.12
N VAL A 168 -10.54 -8.81 -2.91
CA VAL A 168 -10.66 -7.45 -2.36
C VAL A 168 -9.31 -6.98 -1.83
N ASP A 169 -9.25 -5.70 -1.41
CA ASP A 169 -8.05 -5.04 -0.90
C ASP A 169 -7.30 -5.86 0.15
N GLY A 170 -6.01 -6.05 -0.10
CA GLY A 170 -5.13 -6.83 0.78
C GLY A 170 -4.99 -6.23 2.17
N GLY A 171 -5.16 -4.91 2.32
CA GLY A 171 -5.08 -4.22 3.61
C GLY A 171 -6.17 -4.62 4.61
N LEU A 172 -7.15 -5.42 4.18
CA LEU A 172 -8.15 -6.01 5.09
C LEU A 172 -7.57 -7.19 5.88
N VAL A 173 -6.63 -7.92 5.31
CA VAL A 173 -6.01 -9.12 5.92
C VAL A 173 -4.57 -8.89 6.32
N ASP A 174 -3.83 -8.08 5.55
CA ASP A 174 -2.43 -7.76 5.83
C ASP A 174 -2.08 -6.35 5.35
N LYS A 175 -2.03 -5.42 6.28
CA LYS A 175 -1.72 -4.02 5.99
C LYS A 175 -0.26 -3.81 5.56
N VAL A 176 0.66 -4.64 6.06
CA VAL A 176 2.11 -4.49 5.93
C VAL A 176 2.73 -5.86 5.69
N PRO A 177 2.91 -6.30 4.44
CA PRO A 177 3.39 -7.65 4.12
C PRO A 177 4.89 -7.80 4.43
N LEU A 178 5.21 -7.78 5.72
CA LEU A 178 6.56 -7.79 6.27
C LEU A 178 7.16 -9.18 6.25
N GLU A 179 6.39 -10.17 6.69
CA GLU A 179 6.83 -11.56 6.80
C GLU A 179 7.07 -12.17 5.42
N GLU A 180 6.17 -11.90 4.46
CA GLU A 180 6.26 -12.39 3.08
C GLU A 180 7.53 -11.90 2.37
N LEU A 181 7.90 -10.63 2.60
CA LEU A 181 9.15 -10.10 2.06
C LEU A 181 10.35 -10.74 2.76
N ALA A 182 10.30 -10.88 4.09
CA ALA A 182 11.35 -11.51 4.87
C ALA A 182 11.61 -12.95 4.41
N GLU A 183 10.56 -13.71 4.13
CA GLU A 183 10.67 -15.06 3.59
C GLU A 183 11.25 -15.10 2.18
N ARG A 184 10.82 -14.16 1.33
CA ARG A 184 11.20 -14.13 -0.08
C ARG A 184 12.67 -13.81 -0.32
N ILE A 185 13.23 -12.86 0.46
CA ILE A 185 14.58 -12.32 0.19
C ILE A 185 15.56 -12.55 1.34
N ASN A 186 15.10 -12.96 2.53
CA ASN A 186 15.92 -13.12 3.73
C ASN A 186 16.90 -11.93 3.92
N PRO A 187 16.41 -10.71 4.21
CA PRO A 187 17.23 -9.51 4.32
C PRO A 187 17.88 -9.39 5.70
N GLU A 188 18.88 -8.52 5.84
CA GLU A 188 19.44 -8.14 7.15
C GLU A 188 18.59 -7.04 7.82
N VAL A 189 18.00 -6.16 6.98
CA VAL A 189 17.20 -5.02 7.42
C VAL A 189 15.95 -4.93 6.56
N ILE A 190 14.82 -4.64 7.20
CA ILE A 190 13.60 -4.24 6.50
C ILE A 190 13.25 -2.81 6.92
N ILE A 191 13.08 -1.93 5.93
CA ILE A 191 12.54 -0.59 6.12
C ILE A 191 11.05 -0.64 5.80
N VAL A 192 10.23 -0.28 6.78
CA VAL A 192 8.77 -0.22 6.63
C VAL A 192 8.34 1.22 6.56
N HIS A 193 7.76 1.64 5.44
CA HIS A 193 7.07 2.91 5.35
C HIS A 193 5.59 2.72 5.69
N TYR A 194 5.23 3.09 6.92
CA TYR A 194 3.91 2.85 7.50
C TYR A 194 3.03 4.08 7.46
N ILE A 195 1.88 3.98 6.82
CA ILE A 195 0.86 5.03 6.80
C ILE A 195 -0.19 4.73 7.87
N SER A 196 -0.28 5.62 8.86
CA SER A 196 -1.27 5.50 9.94
C SER A 196 -2.68 5.72 9.41
N SER A 197 -3.64 4.91 9.87
CA SER A 197 -5.06 5.12 9.58
C SER A 197 -5.53 6.43 10.22
N GLN A 198 -6.30 7.24 9.48
CA GLN A 198 -6.83 8.50 9.99
C GLN A 198 -7.77 8.30 11.18
N SER A 199 -8.53 7.19 11.19
CA SER A 199 -9.41 6.81 12.28
C SER A 199 -8.72 6.68 13.65
N LEU A 200 -7.42 6.35 13.65
CA LEU A 200 -6.63 6.24 14.88
C LEU A 200 -6.05 7.59 15.37
N LYS A 201 -6.02 8.61 14.49
CA LYS A 201 -5.53 9.96 14.82
C LYS A 201 -6.57 10.81 15.58
N GLU A 202 -7.87 10.51 15.42
CA GLU A 202 -8.98 11.23 16.08
C GLU A 202 -9.10 10.97 17.60
N LYS A 203 -8.03 10.45 18.25
CA LYS A 203 -8.03 10.12 19.69
C LYS A 203 -8.15 11.33 20.63
N GLU A 204 -8.01 12.56 20.13
CA GLU A 204 -7.85 13.73 21.02
C GLU A 204 -9.17 14.35 21.52
N ASN A 205 -10.34 14.00 21.01
CA ASN A 205 -11.62 14.53 21.52
C ASN A 205 -12.43 13.45 22.25
N ALA A 206 -11.98 13.10 23.45
CA ALA A 206 -12.65 12.12 24.34
C ALA A 206 -14.13 12.43 24.66
N PHE A 207 -14.57 13.66 24.51
CA PHE A 207 -15.96 14.05 24.74
C PHE A 207 -16.92 13.61 23.62
N LEU A 208 -16.46 13.55 22.35
CA LEU A 208 -17.24 13.06 21.21
C LEU A 208 -17.24 11.52 21.11
N SER A 209 -16.44 10.83 21.92
CA SER A 209 -16.30 9.36 21.90
C SER A 209 -17.55 8.62 22.42
N LYS A 210 -18.51 9.30 23.05
CA LYS A 210 -19.75 8.69 23.54
C LYS A 210 -20.79 8.39 22.45
N MET A 211 -20.54 8.85 21.20
CA MET A 211 -21.45 8.57 20.06
C MET A 211 -20.72 7.75 18.97
N PHE A 212 -20.34 6.51 19.31
CA PHE A 212 -19.87 5.57 18.29
C PHE A 212 -21.05 5.08 17.46
N SER A 213 -21.04 5.39 16.14
CA SER A 213 -21.90 4.65 15.22
C SER A 213 -21.36 3.21 15.08
N PRO A 214 -22.22 2.22 14.80
CA PRO A 214 -21.77 0.84 14.54
C PRO A 214 -20.67 0.77 13.46
N GLN A 215 -20.77 1.60 12.42
CA GLN A 215 -19.78 1.70 11.36
C GLN A 215 -18.41 2.19 11.89
N LYS A 216 -18.40 3.23 12.73
CA LYS A 216 -17.15 3.73 13.34
C LYS A 216 -16.51 2.69 14.26
N ALA A 217 -17.33 2.00 15.07
CA ALA A 217 -16.86 0.91 15.93
C ALA A 217 -16.22 -0.21 15.10
N TYR A 218 -16.88 -0.65 14.02
CA TYR A 218 -16.35 -1.66 13.11
C TYR A 218 -15.02 -1.23 12.47
N THR A 219 -14.94 -0.01 11.94
CA THR A 219 -13.70 0.53 11.32
C THR A 219 -12.55 0.56 12.31
N LEU A 220 -12.78 1.05 13.53
CA LEU A 220 -11.76 1.08 14.59
C LEU A 220 -11.31 -0.33 14.99
N THR A 221 -12.26 -1.28 15.10
CA THR A 221 -11.94 -2.67 15.42
C THR A 221 -11.04 -3.28 14.35
N MET A 222 -11.37 -3.07 13.07
CA MET A 222 -10.54 -3.54 11.96
C MET A 222 -9.14 -2.90 11.96
N ASP A 223 -9.03 -1.62 12.30
CA ASP A 223 -7.73 -0.95 12.42
C ASP A 223 -6.90 -1.50 13.59
N ILE A 224 -7.54 -1.84 14.71
CA ILE A 224 -6.87 -2.49 15.85
C ILE A 224 -6.37 -3.88 15.44
N VAL A 225 -7.20 -4.71 14.80
CA VAL A 225 -6.83 -6.06 14.35
C VAL A 225 -5.62 -6.00 13.42
N ARG A 226 -5.63 -5.08 12.42
CA ARG A 226 -4.50 -4.89 11.49
C ARG A 226 -3.23 -4.44 12.20
N GLN A 227 -3.36 -3.58 13.22
CA GLN A 227 -2.21 -3.12 14.00
C GLN A 227 -1.62 -4.24 14.86
N GLU A 228 -2.46 -5.06 15.49
CA GLU A 228 -1.98 -6.22 16.27
C GLU A 228 -1.33 -7.28 15.37
N HIS A 229 -1.91 -7.53 14.18
CA HIS A 229 -1.30 -8.40 13.18
C HIS A 229 0.10 -7.89 12.78
N TYR A 230 0.22 -6.62 12.45
CA TYR A 230 1.51 -6.00 12.11
C TYR A 230 2.54 -6.09 13.26
N ARG A 231 2.11 -5.83 14.51
CA ARG A 231 3.00 -5.99 15.68
C ARG A 231 3.50 -7.43 15.84
N SER A 232 2.64 -8.40 15.55
CA SER A 232 3.01 -9.82 15.59
C SER A 232 4.04 -10.16 14.51
N GLN A 233 3.85 -9.67 13.28
CA GLN A 233 4.82 -9.84 12.20
C GLN A 233 6.19 -9.22 12.54
N ILE A 234 6.23 -8.01 13.14
CA ILE A 234 7.49 -7.41 13.59
C ILE A 234 8.24 -8.36 14.52
N LYS A 235 7.55 -8.90 15.54
CA LYS A 235 8.17 -9.82 16.50
C LYS A 235 8.72 -11.07 15.82
N LEU A 236 7.96 -11.69 14.90
CA LEU A 236 8.37 -12.88 14.17
C LEU A 236 9.61 -12.61 13.31
N VAL A 237 9.63 -11.50 12.59
CA VAL A 237 10.75 -11.12 11.74
C VAL A 237 12.00 -10.78 12.55
N GLN A 238 11.83 -10.08 13.69
CA GLN A 238 12.94 -9.80 14.62
C GLN A 238 13.52 -11.06 15.26
N GLN A 239 12.70 -12.05 15.58
CA GLN A 239 13.16 -13.36 16.07
C GLN A 239 14.04 -14.11 15.05
N ARG A 240 13.89 -13.80 13.75
CA ARG A 240 14.76 -14.31 12.68
C ARG A 240 16.06 -13.53 12.54
N GLY A 241 16.35 -12.58 13.43
CA GLY A 241 17.54 -11.73 13.40
C GLY A 241 17.47 -10.59 12.39
N ILE A 242 16.32 -10.30 11.81
CA ILE A 242 16.13 -9.22 10.85
C ILE A 242 15.78 -7.93 11.59
N ARG A 243 16.58 -6.88 11.36
CA ARG A 243 16.30 -5.55 11.93
C ARG A 243 15.14 -4.89 11.18
N VAL A 244 14.16 -4.36 11.90
CA VAL A 244 13.03 -3.61 11.33
C VAL A 244 13.17 -2.13 11.68
N ILE A 245 13.17 -1.28 10.65
CA ILE A 245 13.18 0.18 10.79
C ILE A 245 11.81 0.70 10.32
N GLU A 246 11.08 1.36 11.21
CA GLU A 246 9.75 1.88 10.92
C GLU A 246 9.80 3.38 10.62
N LEU A 247 9.32 3.77 9.45
CA LEU A 247 9.11 5.15 9.04
C LEU A 247 7.62 5.46 9.10
N LYS A 248 7.21 6.31 10.05
CA LYS A 248 5.79 6.64 10.35
C LYS A 248 5.54 8.15 10.27
N PRO A 249 5.64 8.76 9.09
CA PRO A 249 5.38 10.20 8.95
C PRO A 249 3.93 10.55 9.27
N THR A 250 3.71 11.75 9.80
CA THR A 250 2.38 12.34 9.90
C THR A 250 2.05 13.05 8.59
N LEU A 251 1.14 12.48 7.81
CA LEU A 251 0.84 12.92 6.46
C LEU A 251 -0.38 13.82 6.38
N PRO A 252 -0.42 14.80 5.47
CA PRO A 252 -1.66 15.48 5.09
C PRO A 252 -2.61 14.48 4.40
N PRO A 253 -3.94 14.70 4.50
CA PRO A 253 -4.91 13.87 3.80
C PRO A 253 -4.84 14.12 2.28
N VAL A 254 -4.95 13.03 1.51
CA VAL A 254 -5.10 13.07 0.06
C VAL A 254 -6.37 12.30 -0.32
N THR A 255 -7.19 12.89 -1.17
CA THR A 255 -8.46 12.29 -1.64
C THR A 255 -8.54 12.33 -3.18
N PRO A 256 -9.47 11.59 -3.81
CA PRO A 256 -9.66 11.65 -5.26
C PRO A 256 -9.97 13.06 -5.79
N ASP A 257 -10.56 13.91 -4.95
CA ASP A 257 -10.94 15.28 -5.30
C ASP A 257 -9.88 16.33 -4.91
N SER A 258 -8.76 15.90 -4.33
CA SER A 258 -7.64 16.76 -3.91
C SER A 258 -6.28 16.10 -4.17
N LEU A 259 -6.08 15.59 -5.39
CA LEU A 259 -4.83 14.91 -5.78
C LEU A 259 -3.62 15.84 -5.74
N GLU A 260 -3.82 17.17 -5.89
CA GLU A 260 -2.78 18.18 -5.74
C GLU A 260 -2.13 18.16 -4.36
N SER A 261 -2.87 17.75 -3.31
CA SER A 261 -2.33 17.54 -1.96
C SER A 261 -1.31 16.38 -1.89
N GLY A 262 -1.25 15.55 -2.92
CA GLY A 262 -0.28 14.47 -3.05
C GLY A 262 1.17 14.96 -3.02
N ARG A 263 1.44 16.16 -3.58
CA ARG A 263 2.78 16.77 -3.53
C ARG A 263 3.21 17.07 -2.10
N ALA A 264 2.32 17.62 -1.28
CA ALA A 264 2.61 17.86 0.15
C ALA A 264 2.84 16.56 0.92
N ALA A 265 2.09 15.50 0.61
CA ALA A 265 2.29 14.19 1.22
C ALA A 265 3.64 13.56 0.81
N PHE A 266 4.03 13.72 -0.45
CA PHE A 266 5.35 13.33 -0.95
C PHE A 266 6.48 14.05 -0.20
N GLU A 267 6.46 15.39 -0.17
CA GLU A 267 7.47 16.22 0.47
C GLU A 267 7.59 15.93 1.97
N THR A 268 6.45 15.80 2.65
CA THR A 268 6.42 15.44 4.07
C THR A 268 7.12 14.10 4.33
N SER A 269 6.82 13.09 3.52
CA SER A 269 7.40 11.75 3.66
C SER A 269 8.88 11.73 3.28
N TYR A 270 9.26 12.44 2.22
CA TYR A 270 10.65 12.59 1.80
C TYR A 270 11.50 13.21 2.92
N ASN A 271 11.09 14.39 3.43
CA ASN A 271 11.79 15.10 4.50
C ASN A 271 11.89 14.27 5.79
N TYR A 272 10.80 13.58 6.16
CA TYR A 272 10.78 12.68 7.31
C TYR A 272 11.79 11.54 7.16
N THR A 273 11.83 10.91 5.99
CA THR A 273 12.75 9.81 5.70
C THR A 273 14.20 10.29 5.70
N MET A 274 14.49 11.45 5.07
CA MET A 274 15.81 12.07 5.08
C MET A 274 16.27 12.39 6.51
N ALA A 275 15.41 13.00 7.32
CA ALA A 275 15.73 13.33 8.70
C ALA A 275 15.97 12.07 9.56
N THR A 276 15.14 11.02 9.36
CA THR A 276 15.20 9.80 10.17
C THR A 276 16.41 8.93 9.82
N LEU A 277 16.73 8.76 8.53
CA LEU A 277 17.79 7.86 8.09
C LEU A 277 19.11 8.59 7.78
N GLY A 278 19.05 9.90 7.53
CA GLY A 278 20.20 10.72 7.18
C GLY A 278 21.08 11.13 8.38
N SER A 279 20.51 11.12 9.59
CA SER A 279 21.26 11.44 10.82
C SER A 279 21.98 10.19 11.35
N ASP A 280 23.24 10.33 11.73
CA ASP A 280 24.02 9.22 12.32
C ASP A 280 23.47 8.72 13.67
N SER A 281 22.56 9.47 14.31
CA SER A 281 21.91 9.14 15.57
C SER A 281 20.75 8.14 15.45
N ALA A 282 20.20 7.92 14.28
CA ALA A 282 19.05 7.00 14.07
C ALA A 282 19.43 5.51 14.09
N LEU A 283 20.72 5.20 14.25
CA LEU A 283 21.25 3.83 14.16
C LEU A 283 21.42 3.14 15.52
N SER A 284 21.08 3.81 16.62
CA SER A 284 21.27 3.33 18.01
C SER A 284 19.97 2.91 18.74
N ILE A 285 18.88 2.66 18.01
CA ILE A 285 17.63 2.17 18.60
C ILE A 285 17.33 0.75 18.12
#